data_254c96d0e2b28ff174dc63ae97870f17
#
_entry.id   254c96d0e2b28ff174dc63ae97870f17
#
_cell.length_a   1.000
_cell.length_b   1.000
_cell.length_c   1.000
_cell.angle_alpha   90.00
_cell.angle_beta   90.00
_cell.angle_gamma   90.00
#
_symmetry.space_group_name_H-M   'P 1'
#
loop_
_entity.id
_entity.type
_entity.pdbx_description
1 polymer ?
#
loop_
_entity_poly.entity_id
_entity_poly.type
_entity_poly.pdbx_seq_one_letter_code
_entity_poly.pdbx_strand_id
1 'polypeptide(L)'
;MIKSAHKQHFDEYGYVTLPKLFVEGQLSPIRELVDVFHHKWCMHNYEFYSKQAVNSSGLTSQQYLNDAMRLSLFELICDTSILNVVQQIIPAPLFMGTQLFFDPVTAEQANYWHRDPQYHLSPEEQKAALSGPEVLHVRIPLRDEPGIELIPGSHRQWDNEEELQVRLQQNGHTNAEHLSRGKTLPLQYGDGLVFSANMIHRGLYGNNRLSLDILYCERATHLIEFINPEHQPSAAMQAKLNQNLFL
;
A
#
# COMPACT_ATOMS: atom_id res chain seq x y z
N MET A 1 20.05 19.15 -10.91
CA MET A 1 19.47 19.23 -9.55
C MET A 1 19.97 18.05 -8.74
N ILE A 2 20.43 18.27 -7.51
CA ILE A 2 20.84 17.20 -6.58
C ILE A 2 19.54 16.50 -6.13
N LYS A 3 19.42 15.19 -6.32
CA LYS A 3 18.29 14.41 -5.83
C LYS A 3 18.31 14.41 -4.30
N SER A 4 17.12 14.41 -3.68
CA SER A 4 17.02 14.24 -2.22
C SER A 4 17.49 12.86 -1.79
N ALA A 5 17.87 12.71 -0.51
CA ALA A 5 18.29 11.41 0.03
C ALA A 5 17.18 10.34 -0.12
N HIS A 6 15.91 10.68 0.09
CA HIS A 6 14.77 9.78 -0.11
C HIS A 6 14.64 9.33 -1.57
N LYS A 7 14.74 10.27 -2.51
CA LYS A 7 14.67 9.92 -3.95
C LYS A 7 15.83 9.03 -4.39
N GLN A 8 17.05 9.28 -3.89
CA GLN A 8 18.21 8.44 -4.19
C GLN A 8 18.02 7.02 -3.64
N HIS A 9 17.59 6.91 -2.38
CA HIS A 9 17.33 5.61 -1.75
C HIS A 9 16.20 4.85 -2.47
N PHE A 10 15.11 5.53 -2.81
CA PHE A 10 14.02 4.92 -3.58
C PHE A 10 14.48 4.45 -4.96
N ASP A 11 15.24 5.26 -5.70
CA ASP A 11 15.73 4.90 -7.03
C ASP A 11 16.63 3.65 -7.01
N GLU A 12 17.36 3.44 -5.92
CA GLU A 12 18.26 2.29 -5.74
C GLU A 12 17.52 1.05 -5.21
N TYR A 13 16.68 1.23 -4.17
CA TYR A 13 16.12 0.10 -3.42
C TYR A 13 14.62 -0.11 -3.63
N GLY A 14 13.87 0.87 -4.15
CA GLY A 14 12.43 0.79 -4.40
C GLY A 14 11.55 1.11 -3.19
N TYR A 15 12.14 1.52 -2.07
CA TYR A 15 11.39 1.88 -0.85
C TYR A 15 12.10 2.97 -0.04
N VAL A 16 11.37 3.59 0.89
CA VAL A 16 11.86 4.55 1.88
C VAL A 16 11.17 4.29 3.21
N THR A 17 11.93 4.12 4.28
CA THR A 17 11.41 4.03 5.66
C THR A 17 11.36 5.42 6.28
N LEU A 18 10.28 5.72 7.00
CA LEU A 18 10.01 6.99 7.65
C LEU A 18 9.71 6.73 9.14
N PRO A 19 10.76 6.54 9.97
CA PRO A 19 10.56 6.26 11.38
C PRO A 19 9.86 7.42 12.09
N LYS A 20 8.84 7.11 12.91
CA LYS A 20 8.08 8.10 13.69
C LYS A 20 7.49 9.22 12.81
N LEU A 21 6.94 8.82 11.66
CA LEU A 21 6.27 9.75 10.74
C LEU A 21 5.12 10.49 11.44
N PHE A 22 4.39 9.78 12.30
CA PHE A 22 3.29 10.31 13.09
C PHE A 22 3.45 10.00 14.59
N VAL A 23 2.90 10.88 15.41
CA VAL A 23 2.78 10.68 16.86
C VAL A 23 1.37 10.17 17.22
N GLU A 24 1.23 9.60 18.45
CA GLU A 24 -0.04 9.03 18.95
C GLU A 24 -1.25 9.96 18.75
N GLY A 25 -1.13 11.24 19.08
CA GLY A 25 -2.23 12.21 18.96
C GLY A 25 -2.71 12.46 17.53
N GLN A 26 -1.88 12.17 16.53
CA GLN A 26 -2.24 12.30 15.11
C GLN A 26 -2.91 11.02 14.58
N LEU A 27 -2.46 9.85 15.01
CA LEU A 27 -2.97 8.57 14.48
C LEU A 27 -4.12 7.97 15.30
N SER A 28 -4.26 8.29 16.59
CA SER A 28 -5.34 7.74 17.42
C SER A 28 -6.72 7.99 16.81
N PRO A 29 -7.09 9.21 16.35
CA PRO A 29 -8.37 9.44 15.68
C PRO A 29 -8.53 8.64 14.38
N ILE A 30 -7.43 8.46 13.63
CA ILE A 30 -7.43 7.66 12.38
C ILE A 30 -7.62 6.19 12.70
N ARG A 31 -6.97 5.66 13.73
CA ARG A 31 -7.13 4.27 14.16
C ARG A 31 -8.58 3.97 14.58
N GLU A 32 -9.20 4.85 15.38
CA GLU A 32 -10.61 4.72 15.76
C GLU A 32 -11.55 4.66 14.55
N LEU A 33 -11.32 5.50 13.58
CA LEU A 33 -12.07 5.55 12.33
C LEU A 33 -11.84 4.26 11.50
N VAL A 34 -10.61 3.79 11.40
CA VAL A 34 -10.26 2.53 10.71
C VAL A 34 -10.88 1.33 11.42
N ASP A 35 -10.91 1.29 12.76
CA ASP A 35 -11.59 0.24 13.52
C ASP A 35 -13.09 0.22 13.23
N VAL A 36 -13.76 1.38 13.11
CA VAL A 36 -15.18 1.48 12.69
C VAL A 36 -15.37 0.92 11.27
N PHE A 37 -14.52 1.31 10.34
CA PHE A 37 -14.55 0.79 8.97
C PHE A 37 -14.38 -0.72 8.97
N HIS A 38 -13.32 -1.23 9.59
CA HIS A 38 -12.96 -2.64 9.59
C HIS A 38 -14.07 -3.51 10.18
N HIS A 39 -14.64 -3.09 11.32
CA HIS A 39 -15.77 -3.80 11.93
C HIS A 39 -16.96 -3.93 10.98
N LYS A 40 -17.40 -2.83 10.35
CA LYS A 40 -18.52 -2.82 9.41
C LYS A 40 -18.21 -3.64 8.16
N TRP A 41 -16.99 -3.54 7.64
CA TRP A 41 -16.55 -4.29 6.47
C TRP A 41 -16.55 -5.79 6.76
N CYS A 42 -16.01 -6.22 7.90
CA CYS A 42 -16.01 -7.63 8.32
C CYS A 42 -17.43 -8.19 8.46
N MET A 43 -18.36 -7.44 9.03
CA MET A 43 -19.75 -7.85 9.13
C MET A 43 -20.41 -8.01 7.76
N HIS A 44 -20.19 -7.05 6.87
CA HIS A 44 -20.76 -7.06 5.52
C HIS A 44 -20.18 -8.16 4.63
N ASN A 45 -18.90 -8.47 4.80
CA ASN A 45 -18.15 -9.44 4.01
C ASN A 45 -17.77 -10.69 4.83
N TYR A 46 -18.61 -11.08 5.80
CA TYR A 46 -18.27 -12.09 6.80
C TYR A 46 -17.77 -13.42 6.21
N GLU A 47 -18.41 -13.91 5.16
CA GLU A 47 -18.02 -15.17 4.52
C GLU A 47 -16.62 -15.10 3.89
N PHE A 48 -16.31 -14.01 3.20
CA PHE A 48 -14.98 -13.78 2.63
C PHE A 48 -13.93 -13.52 3.74
N TYR A 49 -14.28 -12.67 4.73
CA TYR A 49 -13.40 -12.36 5.85
C TYR A 49 -13.00 -13.61 6.64
N SER A 50 -13.96 -14.46 6.99
CA SER A 50 -13.72 -15.63 7.82
C SER A 50 -12.89 -16.73 7.14
N LYS A 51 -12.85 -16.74 5.80
CA LYS A 51 -12.21 -17.82 5.03
C LYS A 51 -10.86 -17.45 4.46
N GLN A 52 -10.69 -16.21 3.96
CA GLN A 52 -9.52 -15.91 3.13
C GLN A 52 -9.05 -14.46 3.12
N ALA A 53 -9.80 -13.51 3.67
CA ALA A 53 -9.39 -12.10 3.58
C ALA A 53 -8.18 -11.79 4.46
N VAL A 54 -7.25 -11.03 3.91
CA VAL A 54 -6.08 -10.47 4.59
C VAL A 54 -5.98 -8.96 4.39
N ASN A 55 -6.87 -8.43 3.55
CA ASN A 55 -6.99 -7.01 3.29
C ASN A 55 -8.42 -6.64 2.88
N SER A 56 -8.69 -5.36 2.91
CA SER A 56 -9.87 -4.72 2.35
C SER A 56 -9.48 -3.42 1.66
N SER A 57 -10.35 -2.88 0.83
CA SER A 57 -10.09 -1.64 0.07
C SER A 57 -11.23 -0.64 0.21
N GLY A 58 -11.04 0.59 -0.28
CA GLY A 58 -12.09 1.59 -0.37
C GLY A 58 -12.51 2.19 0.96
N LEU A 59 -11.56 2.45 1.89
CA LEU A 59 -11.86 3.09 3.17
C LEU A 59 -12.51 4.47 2.99
N THR A 60 -12.18 5.14 1.90
CA THR A 60 -12.71 6.47 1.57
C THR A 60 -14.09 6.44 0.90
N SER A 61 -14.69 5.27 0.67
CA SER A 61 -16.05 5.15 0.13
C SER A 61 -17.12 5.61 1.14
N GLN A 62 -18.33 5.91 0.64
CA GLN A 62 -19.46 6.28 1.50
C GLN A 62 -20.14 5.07 2.17
N GLN A 63 -19.75 3.85 1.79
CA GLN A 63 -20.44 2.63 2.22
C GLN A 63 -20.36 2.39 3.73
N TYR A 64 -19.22 2.67 4.36
CA TYR A 64 -18.98 2.33 5.77
C TYR A 64 -18.74 3.53 6.66
N LEU A 65 -18.25 4.64 6.11
CA LEU A 65 -17.89 5.85 6.85
C LEU A 65 -18.78 7.03 6.46
N ASN A 66 -19.11 7.87 7.43
CA ASN A 66 -19.78 9.12 7.17
C ASN A 66 -18.82 10.19 6.62
N ASP A 67 -19.36 11.30 6.14
CA ASP A 67 -18.58 12.36 5.50
C ASP A 67 -17.52 13.00 6.41
N ALA A 68 -17.77 13.14 7.70
CA ALA A 68 -16.78 13.67 8.64
C ALA A 68 -15.58 12.73 8.77
N MET A 69 -15.82 11.42 8.92
CA MET A 69 -14.77 10.41 8.98
C MET A 69 -13.99 10.33 7.66
N ARG A 70 -14.69 10.37 6.53
CA ARG A 70 -14.06 10.40 5.20
C ARG A 70 -13.17 11.63 5.02
N LEU A 71 -13.64 12.80 5.46
CA LEU A 71 -12.83 14.03 5.39
C LEU A 71 -11.54 13.88 6.20
N SER A 72 -11.59 13.32 7.42
CA SER A 72 -10.38 13.08 8.22
C SER A 72 -9.39 12.13 7.53
N LEU A 73 -9.87 11.10 6.80
CA LEU A 73 -8.99 10.27 5.97
C LEU A 73 -8.39 11.05 4.81
N PHE A 74 -9.16 11.88 4.13
CA PHE A 74 -8.63 12.71 3.05
C PHE A 74 -7.64 13.77 3.55
N GLU A 75 -7.82 14.29 4.75
CA GLU A 75 -6.84 15.17 5.40
C GLU A 75 -5.52 14.43 5.66
N LEU A 76 -5.55 13.17 6.14
CA LEU A 76 -4.37 12.33 6.26
C LEU A 76 -3.72 12.05 4.89
N ILE A 77 -4.50 11.72 3.86
CA ILE A 77 -4.01 11.50 2.49
C ILE A 77 -3.31 12.75 1.94
N CYS A 78 -3.75 13.95 2.36
CA CYS A 78 -3.15 15.23 2.00
C CYS A 78 -2.05 15.69 2.98
N ASP A 79 -1.70 14.88 4.00
CA ASP A 79 -0.73 15.30 5.01
C ASP A 79 0.63 15.62 4.39
N THR A 80 1.18 16.77 4.79
CA THR A 80 2.45 17.28 4.23
C THR A 80 3.63 16.37 4.52
N SER A 81 3.62 15.62 5.64
CA SER A 81 4.69 14.68 5.98
C SER A 81 4.74 13.52 4.99
N ILE A 82 3.58 13.05 4.51
CA ILE A 82 3.46 12.04 3.46
C ILE A 82 3.84 12.66 2.10
N LEU A 83 3.18 13.75 1.72
CA LEU A 83 3.32 14.34 0.39
C LEU A 83 4.73 14.84 0.11
N ASN A 84 5.46 15.31 1.12
CA ASN A 84 6.86 15.70 0.98
C ASN A 84 7.76 14.57 0.48
N VAL A 85 7.47 13.31 0.82
CA VAL A 85 8.24 12.17 0.33
C VAL A 85 7.68 11.68 -1.00
N VAL A 86 6.37 11.53 -1.10
CA VAL A 86 5.70 11.08 -2.33
C VAL A 86 6.05 11.96 -3.52
N GLN A 87 6.02 13.30 -3.36
CA GLN A 87 6.31 14.27 -4.43
C GLN A 87 7.79 14.31 -4.85
N GLN A 88 8.71 13.84 -4.01
CA GLN A 88 10.10 13.64 -4.43
C GLN A 88 10.24 12.47 -5.42
N ILE A 89 9.34 11.49 -5.35
CA ILE A 89 9.35 10.30 -6.21
C ILE A 89 8.45 10.54 -7.43
N ILE A 90 7.20 10.93 -7.20
CA ILE A 90 6.19 11.30 -8.20
C ILE A 90 5.87 12.79 -8.05
N PRO A 91 6.40 13.69 -8.91
CA PRO A 91 6.24 15.15 -8.74
C PRO A 91 4.79 15.65 -8.73
N ALA A 92 3.90 15.00 -9.46
CA ALA A 92 2.49 15.35 -9.55
C ALA A 92 1.60 14.09 -9.30
N PRO A 93 1.56 13.58 -8.05
CA PRO A 93 0.85 12.35 -7.74
C PRO A 93 -0.66 12.53 -7.85
N LEU A 94 -1.35 11.42 -8.18
CA LEU A 94 -2.79 11.27 -7.97
C LEU A 94 -3.04 10.28 -6.83
N PHE A 95 -4.03 10.58 -6.00
CA PHE A 95 -4.56 9.61 -5.05
C PHE A 95 -5.32 8.51 -5.81
N MET A 96 -4.85 7.28 -5.67
CA MET A 96 -5.41 6.13 -6.39
C MET A 96 -6.44 5.37 -5.55
N GLY A 97 -6.18 5.22 -4.24
CA GLY A 97 -7.08 4.48 -3.35
C GLY A 97 -6.45 4.17 -2.00
N THR A 98 -7.16 3.38 -1.21
CA THR A 98 -6.72 2.91 0.11
C THR A 98 -6.91 1.42 0.24
N GLN A 99 -6.01 0.77 0.98
CA GLN A 99 -6.12 -0.61 1.41
C GLN A 99 -5.90 -0.70 2.92
N LEU A 100 -6.57 -1.64 3.58
CA LEU A 100 -6.34 -1.97 4.98
C LEU A 100 -5.89 -3.41 5.06
N PHE A 101 -4.73 -3.64 5.66
CA PHE A 101 -4.16 -4.96 5.87
C PHE A 101 -4.34 -5.39 7.33
N PHE A 102 -4.74 -6.65 7.53
CA PHE A 102 -4.97 -7.26 8.84
C PHE A 102 -4.54 -8.72 8.83
N ASP A 103 -4.52 -9.36 10.01
CA ASP A 103 -4.22 -10.78 10.11
C ASP A 103 -5.39 -11.63 9.59
N PRO A 104 -5.12 -12.78 8.92
CA PRO A 104 -6.16 -13.72 8.56
C PRO A 104 -6.82 -14.33 9.79
N VAL A 105 -8.11 -14.65 9.68
CA VAL A 105 -8.86 -15.35 10.74
C VAL A 105 -8.37 -16.79 10.89
N THR A 106 -7.94 -17.41 9.79
CA THR A 106 -7.45 -18.80 9.78
C THR A 106 -5.92 -18.79 9.77
N ALA A 107 -5.31 -19.55 10.71
CA ALA A 107 -3.85 -19.66 10.82
C ALA A 107 -3.19 -20.39 9.62
N GLU A 108 -3.98 -20.99 8.75
CA GLU A 108 -3.50 -21.76 7.59
C GLU A 108 -3.10 -20.86 6.40
N GLN A 109 -3.48 -19.57 6.43
CA GLN A 109 -3.17 -18.66 5.33
C GLN A 109 -1.73 -18.19 5.43
N ALA A 110 -0.89 -18.60 4.49
CA ALA A 110 0.50 -18.21 4.43
C ALA A 110 0.68 -16.83 3.78
N ASN A 111 1.72 -16.12 4.20
CA ASN A 111 2.23 -14.95 3.47
C ASN A 111 2.71 -15.39 2.09
N TYR A 112 2.52 -14.56 1.07
CA TYR A 112 2.93 -14.92 -0.29
C TYR A 112 3.61 -13.77 -1.02
N TRP A 113 4.65 -14.12 -1.76
CA TRP A 113 5.39 -13.19 -2.59
C TRP A 113 4.60 -12.81 -3.85
N HIS A 114 4.56 -11.53 -4.15
CA HIS A 114 3.91 -11.00 -5.34
C HIS A 114 4.49 -9.65 -5.77
N ARG A 115 4.13 -9.24 -6.97
CA ARG A 115 4.13 -7.85 -7.45
C ARG A 115 2.68 -7.47 -7.69
N ASP A 116 2.26 -6.26 -7.36
CA ASP A 116 0.86 -5.87 -7.55
C ASP A 116 0.40 -5.97 -9.02
N PRO A 117 1.22 -5.56 -10.02
CA PRO A 117 0.83 -5.72 -11.41
C PRO A 117 0.51 -7.15 -11.85
N GLN A 118 0.99 -8.19 -11.14
CA GLN A 118 0.74 -9.59 -11.53
C GLN A 118 -0.74 -9.99 -11.51
N TYR A 119 -1.59 -9.25 -10.81
CA TYR A 119 -3.02 -9.54 -10.74
C TYR A 119 -3.78 -9.09 -12.00
N HIS A 120 -3.14 -8.27 -12.85
CA HIS A 120 -3.78 -7.65 -14.01
C HIS A 120 -2.96 -7.79 -15.31
N LEU A 121 -1.67 -8.10 -15.21
CA LEU A 121 -0.73 -8.09 -16.32
C LEU A 121 -0.08 -9.47 -16.51
N SER A 122 0.14 -9.85 -17.77
CA SER A 122 0.99 -11.00 -18.12
C SER A 122 2.45 -10.78 -17.68
N PRO A 123 3.28 -11.81 -17.58
CA PRO A 123 4.69 -11.67 -17.20
C PRO A 123 5.46 -10.68 -18.11
N GLU A 124 5.19 -10.67 -19.40
CA GLU A 124 5.81 -9.75 -20.37
C GLU A 124 5.41 -8.29 -20.10
N GLU A 125 4.13 -8.06 -19.83
CA GLU A 125 3.61 -6.74 -19.46
C GLU A 125 4.11 -6.28 -18.11
N GLN A 126 4.21 -7.17 -17.09
CA GLN A 126 4.83 -6.87 -15.81
C GLN A 126 6.30 -6.42 -15.98
N LYS A 127 7.06 -7.11 -16.84
CA LYS A 127 8.43 -6.73 -17.14
C LYS A 127 8.52 -5.36 -17.80
N ALA A 128 7.62 -5.05 -18.72
CA ALA A 128 7.52 -3.72 -19.34
C ALA A 128 7.15 -2.64 -18.30
N ALA A 129 6.25 -2.94 -17.35
CA ALA A 129 5.82 -2.04 -16.30
C ALA A 129 6.95 -1.59 -15.36
N LEU A 130 8.07 -2.34 -15.24
CA LEU A 130 9.24 -1.92 -14.44
C LEU A 130 9.91 -0.64 -14.97
N SER A 131 9.64 -0.26 -16.21
CA SER A 131 10.10 1.00 -16.82
C SER A 131 8.95 1.99 -17.04
N GLY A 132 7.75 1.63 -16.61
CA GLY A 132 6.53 2.41 -16.77
C GLY A 132 6.33 3.44 -15.65
N PRO A 133 5.15 4.07 -15.65
CA PRO A 133 4.77 5.00 -14.58
C PRO A 133 4.64 4.30 -13.23
N GLU A 134 4.95 5.05 -12.18
CA GLU A 134 5.07 4.54 -10.81
C GLU A 134 3.73 4.53 -10.08
N VAL A 135 3.52 3.49 -9.27
CA VAL A 135 2.49 3.43 -8.24
C VAL A 135 3.18 3.21 -6.90
N LEU A 136 2.86 4.05 -5.92
CA LEU A 136 3.43 4.00 -4.59
C LEU A 136 2.40 3.55 -3.56
N HIS A 137 2.80 2.66 -2.69
CA HIS A 137 2.16 2.43 -1.40
C HIS A 137 2.82 3.31 -0.35
N VAL A 138 2.01 3.98 0.45
CA VAL A 138 2.41 4.60 1.72
C VAL A 138 1.74 3.81 2.82
N ARG A 139 2.48 2.88 3.43
CA ARG A 139 2.02 2.05 4.55
C ARG A 139 2.21 2.76 5.86
N ILE A 140 1.15 2.81 6.66
CA ILE A 140 1.12 3.39 8.00
C ILE A 140 0.59 2.32 8.95
N PRO A 141 1.46 1.72 9.80
CA PRO A 141 1.02 0.74 10.78
C PRO A 141 0.24 1.45 11.90
N LEU A 142 -0.95 0.94 12.18
CA LEU A 142 -1.82 1.41 13.25
C LEU A 142 -1.65 0.58 14.54
N ARG A 143 -0.74 -0.38 14.53
CA ARG A 143 -0.23 -1.22 15.63
C ARG A 143 1.19 -1.64 15.29
N ASP A 144 1.98 -2.02 16.29
CA ASP A 144 3.28 -2.65 16.03
C ASP A 144 3.08 -3.96 15.29
N GLU A 145 3.77 -4.15 14.17
CA GLU A 145 3.61 -5.33 13.34
C GLU A 145 4.94 -5.94 12.89
N PRO A 146 4.98 -7.24 12.50
CA PRO A 146 6.17 -7.85 11.90
C PRO A 146 6.62 -7.11 10.65
N GLY A 147 5.71 -6.39 10.00
CA GLY A 147 5.97 -5.50 8.88
C GLY A 147 5.78 -6.17 7.52
N ILE A 148 6.71 -5.88 6.63
CA ILE A 148 6.73 -6.37 5.26
C ILE A 148 8.09 -6.99 4.95
N GLU A 149 8.09 -8.00 4.10
CA GLU A 149 9.30 -8.51 3.48
C GLU A 149 9.31 -8.13 2.01
N LEU A 150 10.43 -7.60 1.52
CA LEU A 150 10.56 -7.13 0.16
C LEU A 150 11.95 -7.42 -0.40
N ILE A 151 12.09 -7.42 -1.73
CA ILE A 151 13.37 -7.60 -2.42
C ILE A 151 13.88 -6.25 -2.88
N PRO A 152 14.92 -5.68 -2.25
CA PRO A 152 15.47 -4.38 -2.63
C PRO A 152 15.90 -4.35 -4.10
N GLY A 153 15.53 -3.27 -4.81
CA GLY A 153 15.85 -3.06 -6.22
C GLY A 153 14.93 -3.78 -7.22
N SER A 154 14.06 -4.69 -6.75
CA SER A 154 13.18 -5.45 -7.64
C SER A 154 12.14 -4.59 -8.37
N HIS A 155 11.87 -3.36 -7.93
CA HIS A 155 10.96 -2.43 -8.61
C HIS A 155 11.41 -2.06 -10.03
N ARG A 156 12.71 -2.22 -10.33
CA ARG A 156 13.32 -1.92 -11.65
C ARG A 156 14.09 -3.09 -12.26
N GLN A 157 14.18 -4.21 -11.53
CA GLN A 157 14.84 -5.41 -11.98
C GLN A 157 13.84 -6.54 -12.11
N TRP A 158 13.89 -7.24 -13.25
CA TRP A 158 13.09 -8.44 -13.41
C TRP A 158 13.59 -9.53 -12.47
N ASP A 159 12.67 -10.42 -12.11
CA ASP A 159 12.92 -11.55 -11.23
C ASP A 159 14.11 -12.40 -11.72
N ASN A 160 14.94 -12.84 -10.80
CA ASN A 160 15.84 -13.96 -11.09
C ASN A 160 15.05 -15.27 -11.16
N GLU A 161 15.70 -16.39 -11.44
CA GLU A 161 15.04 -17.67 -11.62
C GLU A 161 14.30 -18.13 -10.35
N GLU A 162 14.95 -18.05 -9.16
CA GLU A 162 14.35 -18.37 -7.87
C GLU A 162 13.09 -17.52 -7.59
N GLU A 163 13.22 -16.22 -7.73
CA GLU A 163 12.13 -15.25 -7.49
C GLU A 163 10.93 -15.50 -8.41
N LEU A 164 11.19 -15.78 -9.70
CA LEU A 164 10.15 -16.04 -10.68
C LEU A 164 9.42 -17.35 -10.37
N GLN A 165 10.14 -18.43 -10.09
CA GLN A 165 9.58 -19.75 -9.81
C GLN A 165 8.73 -19.72 -8.53
N VAL A 166 9.22 -19.09 -7.47
CA VAL A 166 8.49 -18.95 -6.20
C VAL A 166 7.25 -18.07 -6.40
N ARG A 167 7.40 -16.86 -6.94
CA ARG A 167 6.29 -15.91 -7.08
C ARG A 167 5.18 -16.43 -7.98
N LEU A 168 5.51 -17.12 -9.07
CA LEU A 168 4.55 -17.68 -10.01
C LEU A 168 4.20 -19.16 -9.73
N GLN A 169 4.70 -19.73 -8.63
CA GLN A 169 4.43 -21.10 -8.20
C GLN A 169 4.77 -22.14 -9.30
N GLN A 170 5.93 -21.97 -9.92
CA GLN A 170 6.40 -22.83 -11.00
C GLN A 170 7.31 -23.93 -10.46
N ASN A 171 7.45 -25.02 -11.23
CA ASN A 171 8.38 -26.14 -10.94
C ASN A 171 8.25 -26.74 -9.53
N GLY A 172 7.06 -26.74 -8.94
CA GLY A 172 6.78 -27.27 -7.60
C GLY A 172 7.04 -26.29 -6.45
N HIS A 173 7.47 -25.08 -6.73
CA HIS A 173 7.60 -24.02 -5.72
C HIS A 173 6.25 -23.49 -5.28
N THR A 174 6.20 -22.97 -4.04
CA THR A 174 5.06 -22.22 -3.50
C THR A 174 5.46 -20.76 -3.29
N ASN A 175 4.49 -19.85 -3.42
CA ASN A 175 4.75 -18.41 -3.24
C ASN A 175 4.95 -17.97 -1.78
N ALA A 176 4.92 -18.91 -0.83
CA ALA A 176 5.22 -18.68 0.58
C ALA A 176 6.67 -19.04 0.98
N GLU A 177 7.45 -19.62 0.08
CA GLU A 177 8.82 -20.02 0.35
C GLU A 177 9.72 -18.83 0.71
N HIS A 178 10.85 -19.12 1.34
CA HIS A 178 11.88 -18.12 1.61
C HIS A 178 12.58 -17.73 0.31
N LEU A 179 12.79 -16.43 0.11
CA LEU A 179 13.62 -15.92 -0.97
C LEU A 179 14.94 -15.38 -0.40
N SER A 180 16.05 -15.78 -1.00
CA SER A 180 17.41 -15.49 -0.51
C SER A 180 17.72 -13.98 -0.41
N ARG A 181 17.12 -13.16 -1.28
CA ARG A 181 17.26 -11.69 -1.28
C ARG A 181 16.20 -10.95 -0.46
N GLY A 182 15.28 -11.68 0.17
CA GLY A 182 14.22 -11.09 0.99
C GLY A 182 14.79 -10.30 2.17
N LYS A 183 14.29 -9.08 2.35
CA LYS A 183 14.63 -8.20 3.48
C LYS A 183 13.38 -7.86 4.27
N THR A 184 13.35 -8.25 5.54
CA THR A 184 12.26 -7.90 6.46
C THR A 184 12.43 -6.46 6.97
N LEU A 185 11.34 -5.71 6.94
CA LEU A 185 11.21 -4.36 7.50
C LEU A 185 10.11 -4.39 8.56
N PRO A 186 10.46 -4.56 9.84
CA PRO A 186 9.48 -4.45 10.92
C PRO A 186 8.99 -3.00 11.01
N LEU A 187 7.72 -2.80 11.33
CA LEU A 187 7.10 -1.50 11.42
C LEU A 187 6.49 -1.29 12.80
N GLN A 188 6.79 -0.15 13.41
CA GLN A 188 6.21 0.26 14.67
C GLN A 188 5.05 1.22 14.43
N TYR A 189 4.12 1.27 15.36
CA TYR A 189 3.04 2.25 15.35
C TYR A 189 3.59 3.67 15.10
N GLY A 190 3.02 4.36 14.12
CA GLY A 190 3.43 5.71 13.74
C GLY A 190 4.59 5.80 12.76
N ASP A 191 5.23 4.69 12.39
CA ASP A 191 6.17 4.69 11.27
C ASP A 191 5.45 4.90 9.94
N GLY A 192 6.21 5.16 8.89
CA GLY A 192 5.78 5.13 7.51
C GLY A 192 6.74 4.31 6.65
N LEU A 193 6.19 3.62 5.66
CA LEU A 193 6.96 2.95 4.63
C LEU A 193 6.39 3.31 3.26
N VAL A 194 7.20 3.95 2.43
CA VAL A 194 6.86 4.20 1.02
C VAL A 194 7.56 3.16 0.17
N PHE A 195 6.82 2.45 -0.69
CA PHE A 195 7.41 1.45 -1.59
C PHE A 195 6.67 1.38 -2.93
N SER A 196 7.38 0.93 -3.96
CA SER A 196 6.81 0.75 -5.30
C SER A 196 5.92 -0.48 -5.37
N ALA A 197 4.75 -0.38 -5.99
CA ALA A 197 3.87 -1.50 -6.32
C ALA A 197 4.56 -2.55 -7.24
N ASN A 198 5.59 -2.13 -7.95
CA ASN A 198 6.41 -3.01 -8.80
C ASN A 198 7.41 -3.87 -8.02
N MET A 199 7.59 -3.65 -6.70
CA MET A 199 8.49 -4.50 -5.90
C MET A 199 7.94 -5.92 -5.72
N ILE A 200 8.85 -6.89 -5.66
CA ILE A 200 8.52 -8.19 -5.10
C ILE A 200 8.43 -8.03 -3.59
N HIS A 201 7.26 -8.32 -3.04
CA HIS A 201 7.03 -8.16 -1.60
C HIS A 201 5.98 -9.14 -1.06
N ARG A 202 5.94 -9.27 0.25
CA ARG A 202 4.85 -9.94 0.99
C ARG A 202 4.64 -9.29 2.35
N GLY A 203 3.40 -9.22 2.80
CA GLY A 203 3.07 -8.82 4.16
C GLY A 203 3.40 -9.93 5.16
N LEU A 204 3.83 -9.58 6.36
CA LEU A 204 4.02 -10.53 7.45
C LEU A 204 2.82 -10.46 8.40
N TYR A 205 2.33 -11.64 8.85
CA TYR A 205 1.20 -11.73 9.78
C TYR A 205 1.69 -11.81 11.23
N GLY A 206 0.85 -11.42 12.15
CA GLY A 206 1.06 -11.48 13.58
C GLY A 206 0.89 -10.14 14.29
N ASN A 207 0.90 -10.17 15.62
CA ASN A 207 0.74 -9.02 16.51
C ASN A 207 -0.61 -8.28 16.35
N ASN A 208 -1.64 -8.98 15.86
CA ASN A 208 -2.94 -8.35 15.58
C ASN A 208 -2.79 -7.16 14.60
N ARG A 209 -2.10 -7.44 13.49
CA ARG A 209 -1.75 -6.48 12.44
C ARG A 209 -2.92 -5.61 12.02
N LEU A 210 -2.68 -4.33 11.89
CA LEU A 210 -3.60 -3.37 11.31
C LEU A 210 -2.80 -2.25 10.65
N SER A 211 -2.72 -2.25 9.32
CA SER A 211 -1.96 -1.27 8.53
C SER A 211 -2.80 -0.64 7.46
N LEU A 212 -2.79 0.68 7.42
CA LEU A 212 -3.39 1.49 6.35
C LEU A 212 -2.36 1.71 5.25
N ASP A 213 -2.69 1.34 4.01
CA ASP A 213 -1.96 1.74 2.82
C ASP A 213 -2.73 2.81 2.06
N ILE A 214 -2.04 3.91 1.73
CA ILE A 214 -2.51 4.95 0.83
C ILE A 214 -1.76 4.78 -0.49
N LEU A 215 -2.50 4.68 -1.59
CA LEU A 215 -1.91 4.49 -2.91
C LEU A 215 -1.90 5.81 -3.69
N TYR A 216 -0.71 6.12 -4.23
CA TYR A 216 -0.51 7.25 -5.14
C TYR A 216 0.06 6.76 -6.46
N CYS A 217 -0.36 7.35 -7.57
CA CYS A 217 0.15 6.98 -8.89
C CYS A 217 0.57 8.20 -9.71
N GLU A 218 1.39 7.98 -10.73
CA GLU A 218 1.63 8.95 -11.79
C GLU A 218 0.38 9.18 -12.64
N ARG A 219 0.26 10.36 -13.26
CA ARG A 219 -0.86 10.76 -14.13
C ARG A 219 -0.76 10.08 -15.50
N ALA A 220 -0.83 8.75 -15.55
CA ALA A 220 -0.86 7.97 -16.77
C ALA A 220 -2.28 7.45 -17.04
N THR A 221 -2.76 7.53 -18.28
CA THR A 221 -4.13 7.19 -18.65
C THR A 221 -4.55 5.80 -18.15
N HIS A 222 -3.72 4.79 -18.37
CA HIS A 222 -4.02 3.43 -17.95
C HIS A 222 -4.03 3.23 -16.43
N LEU A 223 -3.33 4.08 -15.63
CA LEU A 223 -3.42 4.04 -14.16
C LEU A 223 -4.67 4.76 -13.65
N ILE A 224 -5.08 5.85 -14.33
CA ILE A 224 -6.29 6.60 -13.99
C ILE A 224 -7.55 5.72 -14.13
N GLU A 225 -7.58 4.80 -15.08
CA GLU A 225 -8.67 3.85 -15.27
C GLU A 225 -8.92 2.92 -14.08
N PHE A 226 -7.90 2.69 -13.22
CA PHE A 226 -8.05 1.93 -11.98
C PHE A 226 -8.55 2.77 -10.79
N ILE A 227 -8.63 4.10 -10.93
CA ILE A 227 -9.11 4.97 -9.85
C ILE A 227 -10.65 4.88 -9.81
N ASN A 228 -11.19 4.38 -8.70
CA ASN A 228 -12.64 4.34 -8.50
C ASN A 228 -13.16 5.73 -8.11
N PRO A 229 -14.04 6.37 -8.92
CA PRO A 229 -14.59 7.69 -8.61
C PRO A 229 -15.36 7.75 -7.28
N GLU A 230 -15.97 6.65 -6.85
CA GLU A 230 -16.71 6.58 -5.56
C GLU A 230 -15.77 6.68 -4.33
N HIS A 231 -14.48 6.42 -4.53
CA HIS A 231 -13.46 6.54 -3.49
C HIS A 231 -12.82 7.93 -3.45
N GLN A 232 -13.19 8.84 -4.35
CA GLN A 232 -12.69 10.20 -4.38
C GLN A 232 -13.48 11.14 -3.44
N PRO A 233 -12.90 12.25 -2.99
CA PRO A 233 -13.62 13.23 -2.19
C PRO A 233 -14.73 13.91 -3.01
N SER A 234 -15.84 14.23 -2.36
CA SER A 234 -16.88 15.07 -2.97
C SER A 234 -16.34 16.48 -3.27
N ALA A 235 -16.99 17.22 -4.17
CA ALA A 235 -16.60 18.61 -4.48
C ALA A 235 -16.52 19.50 -3.23
N ALA A 236 -17.43 19.29 -2.27
CA ALA A 236 -17.42 20.03 -0.99
C ALA A 236 -16.21 19.68 -0.11
N MET A 237 -15.71 18.44 -0.15
CA MET A 237 -14.49 18.03 0.53
C MET A 237 -13.25 18.55 -0.22
N GLN A 238 -13.22 18.42 -1.55
CA GLN A 238 -12.10 18.91 -2.37
C GLN A 238 -11.80 20.39 -2.15
N ALA A 239 -12.83 21.21 -1.95
CA ALA A 239 -12.66 22.63 -1.65
C ALA A 239 -11.84 22.92 -0.37
N LYS A 240 -11.70 21.91 0.52
CA LYS A 240 -10.93 22.01 1.78
C LYS A 240 -9.58 21.31 1.72
N LEU A 241 -9.27 20.62 0.63
CA LEU A 241 -8.12 19.72 0.49
C LEU A 241 -7.17 20.22 -0.62
N ASN A 242 -6.03 19.54 -0.78
CA ASN A 242 -5.16 19.76 -1.93
C ASN A 242 -5.81 19.21 -3.22
N GLN A 243 -6.45 20.08 -3.98
CA GLN A 243 -7.23 19.70 -5.19
C GLN A 243 -6.39 19.02 -6.28
N ASN A 244 -5.08 19.27 -6.34
CA ASN A 244 -4.21 18.67 -7.36
C ASN A 244 -3.95 17.16 -7.15
N LEU A 245 -4.36 16.62 -6.01
CA LEU A 245 -4.16 15.20 -5.66
C LEU A 245 -5.30 14.29 -6.14
N PHE A 246 -6.44 14.86 -6.50
CA PHE A 246 -7.66 14.14 -6.86
C PHE A 246 -8.04 14.30 -8.34
N LEU A 247 -8.95 13.44 -8.80
CA LEU A 247 -9.55 13.54 -10.14
C LEU A 247 -10.59 14.65 -10.22
#